data_68664e45781aafe82febaeb3c1ad5b17
#
_entry.id   68664e45781aafe82febaeb3c1ad5b17
#
_cell.length_a   1.000
_cell.length_b   1.000
_cell.length_c   1.000
_cell.angle_alpha   90.00
_cell.angle_beta   90.00
_cell.angle_gamma   90.00
#
_symmetry.space_group_name_H-M   'P 1'
#
loop_
_entity.id
_entity.type
_entity.pdbx_description
1 polymer ?
#
loop_
_entity_poly.entity_id
_entity_poly.type
_entity_poly.pdbx_seq_one_letter_code
_entity_poly.pdbx_strand_id
1 'polypeptide(L)'
;MKRIFKLVIVLLSLFIFVSCSDQPTATPTPEFVDYVSQVKLTKDFAGKDYVKDGIGEVTIYNPVDGDTIHVKDKAGNVLKLRFFGVDTPESTAQVEPYGVAASNFTKNIVKNCKSIVIMTDDGLAGSNTMDTYERYLCWVWYKMDDNSDYRLLNLELVQVGYSLSKNAGLINFKDELIAAATQARTMKLGLWAGDDPDYCYTEAKELTLKAIVEDINANGTSSQYYLQKVIFTAQVVRISQQSTYYLNYTDPETGEVYGIQAYHRDSQTGCMQVGVTVRLSGTLTYYETGQVFQITDIVDRLLTSKVDNIKVIEEATTPTSTLITGADIDLNDKFLNFNLVELKNLKVVSIHTTTNEASSSKGAMTITCEDENGVTVVIRTDVLLDKTGKYEVDKDYKILQSNFEGKTLDIIGVIEKYEGNYQVKVVSGNDIVIH
;
A
#
# COMPACT_ATOMS: atom_id res chain seq x y z
N MET A 1 -47.02 -70.59 -64.46
CA MET A 1 -47.24 -69.30 -63.76
C MET A 1 -46.28 -69.21 -62.57
N LYS A 2 -45.15 -68.56 -62.72
CA LYS A 2 -44.11 -68.38 -61.67
C LYS A 2 -44.16 -66.96 -61.25
N ARG A 3 -44.53 -66.63 -60.00
CA ARG A 3 -44.43 -65.29 -59.42
C ARG A 3 -43.04 -65.14 -58.78
N ILE A 4 -42.29 -64.16 -59.27
CA ILE A 4 -40.96 -63.78 -58.76
C ILE A 4 -41.20 -62.77 -57.63
N PHE A 5 -40.74 -63.09 -56.38
CA PHE A 5 -40.70 -62.18 -55.24
C PHE A 5 -39.43 -61.41 -55.32
N LYS A 6 -39.51 -60.07 -55.49
CA LYS A 6 -38.38 -59.18 -55.36
C LYS A 6 -38.19 -58.82 -53.88
N LEU A 7 -37.05 -59.21 -53.34
CA LEU A 7 -36.63 -58.89 -51.99
C LEU A 7 -36.00 -57.47 -52.04
N VAL A 8 -36.62 -56.48 -51.39
CA VAL A 8 -36.09 -55.16 -51.22
C VAL A 8 -35.35 -55.16 -49.89
N ILE A 9 -34.00 -55.08 -49.93
CA ILE A 9 -33.15 -54.90 -48.78
C ILE A 9 -33.09 -53.40 -48.48
N VAL A 10 -33.73 -52.97 -47.36
CA VAL A 10 -33.62 -51.63 -46.82
C VAL A 10 -32.36 -51.61 -45.90
N LEU A 11 -31.31 -50.94 -46.36
CA LEU A 11 -30.13 -50.64 -45.57
C LEU A 11 -30.51 -49.53 -44.57
N LEU A 12 -30.70 -49.91 -43.31
CA LEU A 12 -30.87 -48.97 -42.20
C LEU A 12 -29.45 -48.53 -41.75
N SER A 13 -29.00 -47.34 -42.22
CA SER A 13 -27.77 -46.71 -41.77
C SER A 13 -27.96 -46.18 -40.34
N LEU A 14 -27.39 -46.89 -39.38
CA LEU A 14 -27.35 -46.51 -37.97
C LEU A 14 -26.35 -45.35 -37.82
N PHE A 15 -26.84 -44.12 -37.76
CA PHE A 15 -26.02 -42.99 -37.33
C PHE A 15 -25.80 -43.10 -35.81
N ILE A 16 -24.64 -43.55 -35.42
CA ILE A 16 -24.17 -43.45 -34.03
C ILE A 16 -23.76 -41.98 -33.82
N PHE A 17 -24.63 -41.23 -33.18
CA PHE A 17 -24.24 -39.96 -32.59
C PHE A 17 -23.32 -40.24 -31.39
N VAL A 18 -22.01 -40.10 -31.58
CA VAL A 18 -21.07 -39.97 -30.46
C VAL A 18 -21.31 -38.59 -29.91
N SER A 19 -22.11 -38.47 -28.88
CA SER A 19 -22.22 -37.30 -28.05
C SER A 19 -20.91 -37.24 -27.25
N CYS A 20 -19.96 -36.41 -27.70
CA CYS A 20 -18.88 -35.90 -26.82
C CYS A 20 -19.57 -35.06 -25.77
N SER A 21 -19.84 -35.61 -24.61
CA SER A 21 -20.09 -34.83 -23.42
C SER A 21 -18.71 -34.29 -22.99
N ASP A 22 -18.40 -33.07 -23.32
CA ASP A 22 -17.38 -32.30 -22.64
C ASP A 22 -17.87 -32.14 -21.19
N GLN A 23 -17.56 -33.11 -20.37
CA GLN A 23 -17.57 -32.90 -18.93
C GLN A 23 -16.44 -31.88 -18.68
N PRO A 24 -16.71 -30.75 -18.02
CA PRO A 24 -15.64 -29.88 -17.59
C PRO A 24 -14.74 -30.73 -16.69
N THR A 25 -13.54 -31.00 -17.14
CA THR A 25 -12.50 -31.63 -16.33
C THR A 25 -12.35 -30.76 -15.10
N ALA A 26 -12.74 -31.28 -13.96
CA ALA A 26 -12.58 -30.61 -12.68
C ALA A 26 -11.10 -30.21 -12.58
N THR A 27 -10.84 -28.92 -12.49
CA THR A 27 -9.48 -28.42 -12.26
C THR A 27 -8.98 -29.11 -10.99
N PRO A 28 -7.82 -29.81 -11.02
CA PRO A 28 -7.35 -30.50 -9.84
C PRO A 28 -7.21 -29.50 -8.70
N THR A 29 -7.75 -29.84 -7.55
CA THR A 29 -7.58 -29.04 -6.33
C THR A 29 -6.08 -28.91 -6.05
N PRO A 30 -5.52 -27.71 -5.87
CA PRO A 30 -4.10 -27.56 -5.60
C PRO A 30 -3.71 -28.34 -4.34
N GLU A 31 -2.67 -29.16 -4.43
CA GLU A 31 -2.12 -29.87 -3.27
C GLU A 31 -1.27 -28.89 -2.43
N PHE A 32 -1.45 -28.96 -1.10
CA PHE A 32 -0.67 -28.12 -0.18
C PHE A 32 0.78 -28.62 -0.10
N VAL A 33 1.72 -27.74 -0.39
CA VAL A 33 3.17 -28.00 -0.28
C VAL A 33 3.68 -27.31 1.00
N ASP A 34 4.32 -28.07 1.89
CA ASP A 34 5.00 -27.49 3.07
C ASP A 34 6.38 -26.97 2.69
N TYR A 35 6.44 -25.73 2.20
CA TYR A 35 7.70 -25.04 1.87
C TYR A 35 8.62 -24.86 3.08
N VAL A 36 8.05 -24.73 4.28
CA VAL A 36 8.83 -24.57 5.53
C VAL A 36 9.65 -25.82 5.81
N SER A 37 9.15 -27.01 5.48
CA SER A 37 9.91 -28.25 5.64
C SER A 37 11.08 -28.40 4.68
N GLN A 38 11.08 -27.63 3.58
CA GLN A 38 12.12 -27.69 2.54
C GLN A 38 13.33 -26.81 2.87
N VAL A 39 13.18 -25.84 3.76
CA VAL A 39 14.27 -24.98 4.22
C VAL A 39 14.87 -25.50 5.52
N LYS A 40 16.18 -25.32 5.69
CA LYS A 40 16.90 -25.82 6.87
C LYS A 40 17.78 -24.74 7.47
N LEU A 41 17.85 -24.69 8.77
CA LEU A 41 18.82 -23.88 9.49
C LEU A 41 20.20 -24.58 9.42
N THR A 42 21.03 -24.13 8.48
CA THR A 42 22.35 -24.75 8.21
C THR A 42 23.49 -24.04 8.94
N LYS A 43 23.27 -22.81 9.41
CA LYS A 43 24.30 -22.03 10.11
C LYS A 43 24.44 -22.51 11.55
N ASP A 44 25.68 -22.71 11.98
CA ASP A 44 25.99 -22.99 13.38
C ASP A 44 25.71 -21.76 14.23
N PHE A 45 24.97 -21.91 15.32
CA PHE A 45 24.62 -20.87 16.28
C PHE A 45 25.05 -21.19 17.71
N ALA A 46 25.67 -22.36 17.93
CA ALA A 46 26.06 -22.76 19.28
C ALA A 46 27.06 -21.76 19.90
N GLY A 47 26.69 -21.19 21.04
CA GLY A 47 27.52 -20.21 21.73
C GLY A 47 27.56 -18.81 21.12
N LYS A 48 26.90 -18.59 19.99
CA LYS A 48 26.88 -17.29 19.28
C LYS A 48 25.85 -16.33 19.83
N ASP A 49 26.11 -15.05 19.57
CA ASP A 49 25.29 -13.89 19.93
C ASP A 49 24.82 -13.16 18.68
N TYR A 50 23.51 -12.92 18.56
CA TYR A 50 22.95 -12.32 17.35
C TYR A 50 23.56 -10.97 16.98
N VAL A 51 23.77 -10.11 17.98
CA VAL A 51 24.29 -8.74 17.74
C VAL A 51 25.74 -8.78 17.26
N LYS A 52 26.54 -9.72 17.76
CA LYS A 52 27.96 -9.85 17.42
C LYS A 52 28.21 -10.74 16.22
N ASP A 53 27.47 -11.85 16.13
CA ASP A 53 27.77 -12.95 15.19
C ASP A 53 26.73 -13.04 14.04
N GLY A 54 25.67 -12.22 14.05
CA GLY A 54 24.59 -12.25 13.06
C GLY A 54 23.61 -13.42 13.22
N ILE A 55 23.84 -14.29 14.19
CA ILE A 55 22.97 -15.43 14.53
C ILE A 55 23.12 -15.76 16.01
N GLY A 56 22.02 -16.15 16.67
CA GLY A 56 22.06 -16.53 18.08
C GLY A 56 20.76 -17.11 18.60
N GLU A 57 20.87 -17.93 19.64
CA GLU A 57 19.71 -18.44 20.35
C GLU A 57 19.22 -17.39 21.37
N VAL A 58 17.89 -17.22 21.45
CA VAL A 58 17.24 -16.22 22.26
C VAL A 58 16.05 -16.81 23.02
N THR A 59 15.56 -16.09 24.02
CA THR A 59 14.33 -16.44 24.74
C THR A 59 13.26 -15.39 24.54
N ILE A 60 12.01 -15.83 24.40
CA ILE A 60 10.89 -14.89 24.23
C ILE A 60 10.75 -14.02 25.47
N TYR A 61 10.57 -12.72 25.27
CA TYR A 61 10.28 -11.76 26.34
C TYR A 61 8.85 -11.23 26.21
N ASN A 62 8.47 -10.73 25.04
CA ASN A 62 7.12 -10.24 24.78
C ASN A 62 6.77 -10.41 23.29
N PRO A 63 5.81 -11.25 22.92
CA PRO A 63 5.29 -11.30 21.57
C PRO A 63 4.31 -10.13 21.37
N VAL A 64 4.65 -9.21 20.49
CA VAL A 64 3.89 -7.97 20.26
C VAL A 64 2.79 -8.21 19.22
N ASP A 65 3.18 -8.65 18.03
CA ASP A 65 2.32 -8.78 16.87
C ASP A 65 2.63 -10.05 16.06
N GLY A 66 2.03 -10.22 14.90
CA GLY A 66 2.27 -11.37 14.03
C GLY A 66 3.71 -11.45 13.53
N ASP A 67 4.32 -10.30 13.26
CA ASP A 67 5.68 -10.19 12.72
C ASP A 67 6.65 -9.39 13.59
N THR A 68 6.27 -9.12 14.81
CA THR A 68 7.07 -8.35 15.78
C THR A 68 7.08 -9.04 17.14
N ILE A 69 8.28 -9.35 17.63
CA ILE A 69 8.47 -9.92 18.97
C ILE A 69 9.63 -9.24 19.68
N HIS A 70 9.58 -9.24 21.00
CA HIS A 70 10.73 -8.88 21.84
C HIS A 70 11.31 -10.15 22.46
N VAL A 71 12.61 -10.26 22.42
CA VAL A 71 13.36 -11.41 22.96
C VAL A 71 14.46 -10.94 23.90
N LYS A 72 15.00 -11.87 24.69
CA LYS A 72 16.23 -11.66 25.44
C LYS A 72 17.36 -12.49 24.84
N ASP A 73 18.51 -11.85 24.67
CA ASP A 73 19.75 -12.55 24.37
C ASP A 73 20.29 -13.31 25.60
N LYS A 74 21.42 -14.02 25.43
CA LYS A 74 22.06 -14.77 26.54
C LYS A 74 22.58 -13.88 27.65
N ALA A 75 22.84 -12.61 27.39
CA ALA A 75 23.27 -11.62 28.39
C ALA A 75 22.08 -10.98 29.13
N GLY A 76 20.84 -11.23 28.71
CA GLY A 76 19.63 -10.68 29.27
C GLY A 76 19.18 -9.35 28.65
N ASN A 77 19.86 -8.86 27.60
CA ASN A 77 19.45 -7.66 26.88
C ASN A 77 18.18 -7.92 26.10
N VAL A 78 17.27 -6.93 26.09
CA VAL A 78 16.04 -7.00 25.31
C VAL A 78 16.32 -6.51 23.88
N LEU A 79 16.05 -7.38 22.90
CA LEU A 79 16.09 -7.06 21.48
C LEU A 79 14.66 -6.97 20.95
N LYS A 80 14.34 -5.87 20.26
CA LYS A 80 13.08 -5.71 19.51
C LYS A 80 13.31 -6.25 18.11
N LEU A 81 12.48 -7.18 17.68
CA LEU A 81 12.64 -7.87 16.39
C LEU A 81 11.48 -7.57 15.47
N ARG A 82 11.78 -7.30 14.20
CA ARG A 82 10.85 -7.24 13.08
C ARG A 82 11.25 -8.32 12.07
N PHE A 83 10.31 -9.14 11.70
CA PHE A 83 10.59 -10.29 10.85
C PHE A 83 10.90 -9.88 9.41
N PHE A 84 11.97 -10.42 8.82
CA PHE A 84 12.28 -10.24 7.41
C PHE A 84 11.20 -10.83 6.49
N GLY A 85 10.99 -10.17 5.35
CA GLY A 85 10.24 -10.71 4.22
C GLY A 85 8.73 -10.84 4.45
N VAL A 86 8.20 -10.39 5.57
CA VAL A 86 6.79 -10.56 5.96
C VAL A 86 6.17 -9.27 6.45
N ASP A 87 4.85 -9.20 6.30
CA ASP A 87 4.03 -8.09 6.75
C ASP A 87 2.66 -8.63 7.13
N THR A 88 2.44 -8.79 8.42
CA THR A 88 1.16 -9.25 8.96
C THR A 88 0.20 -8.09 9.15
N PRO A 89 -1.13 -8.32 9.11
CA PRO A 89 -2.07 -7.30 9.56
C PRO A 89 -1.81 -6.90 11.01
N GLU A 90 -2.05 -5.64 11.32
CA GLU A 90 -1.88 -5.09 12.65
C GLU A 90 -2.87 -5.73 13.65
N SER A 91 -2.38 -6.08 14.84
CA SER A 91 -3.21 -6.62 15.94
C SER A 91 -3.25 -5.71 17.15
N THR A 92 -2.50 -4.60 17.11
CA THR A 92 -2.40 -3.61 18.21
C THR A 92 -2.71 -2.22 17.66
N ALA A 93 -3.12 -1.31 18.52
CA ALA A 93 -3.53 0.05 18.19
C ALA A 93 -4.69 0.09 17.19
N GLN A 94 -4.44 -0.12 15.91
CA GLN A 94 -5.45 -0.25 14.86
C GLN A 94 -5.52 -1.73 14.45
N VAL A 95 -6.51 -2.46 14.94
CA VAL A 95 -6.68 -3.87 14.61
C VAL A 95 -7.22 -4.02 13.19
N GLU A 96 -6.52 -4.79 12.36
CA GLU A 96 -6.92 -5.11 11.00
C GLU A 96 -7.53 -6.51 10.90
N PRO A 97 -8.34 -6.80 9.85
CA PRO A 97 -8.78 -8.15 9.57
C PRO A 97 -7.59 -9.12 9.51
N TYR A 98 -7.74 -10.28 10.14
CA TYR A 98 -6.70 -11.30 10.34
C TYR A 98 -5.51 -10.88 11.22
N GLY A 99 -5.45 -9.65 11.75
CA GLY A 99 -4.38 -9.21 12.63
C GLY A 99 -4.31 -10.03 13.92
N VAL A 100 -5.45 -10.21 14.57
CA VAL A 100 -5.53 -11.05 15.79
C VAL A 100 -5.15 -12.49 15.48
N ALA A 101 -5.58 -13.05 14.34
CA ALA A 101 -5.26 -14.42 13.94
C ALA A 101 -3.74 -14.59 13.72
N ALA A 102 -3.11 -13.68 12.96
CA ALA A 102 -1.67 -13.67 12.71
C ALA A 102 -0.87 -13.53 14.02
N SER A 103 -1.27 -12.61 14.89
CA SER A 103 -0.64 -12.40 16.19
C SER A 103 -0.75 -13.63 17.08
N ASN A 104 -1.94 -14.25 17.14
CA ASN A 104 -2.14 -15.48 17.93
C ASN A 104 -1.33 -16.65 17.38
N PHE A 105 -1.20 -16.77 16.06
CA PHE A 105 -0.36 -17.80 15.44
C PHE A 105 1.10 -17.67 15.90
N THR A 106 1.70 -16.50 15.77
CA THR A 106 3.07 -16.23 16.25
C THR A 106 3.19 -16.44 17.75
N LYS A 107 2.27 -15.89 18.55
CA LYS A 107 2.26 -16.01 20.02
C LYS A 107 2.21 -17.45 20.50
N ASN A 108 1.39 -18.28 19.85
CA ASN A 108 1.28 -19.69 20.22
C ASN A 108 2.57 -20.44 19.93
N ILE A 109 3.24 -20.18 18.80
CA ILE A 109 4.52 -20.81 18.47
C ILE A 109 5.61 -20.38 19.44
N VAL A 110 5.86 -19.07 19.58
CA VAL A 110 7.03 -18.58 20.35
C VAL A 110 6.90 -18.80 21.87
N LYS A 111 5.68 -18.99 22.38
CA LYS A 111 5.47 -19.31 23.81
C LYS A 111 5.60 -20.78 24.13
N ASN A 112 5.38 -21.66 23.16
CA ASN A 112 5.34 -23.11 23.38
C ASN A 112 6.53 -23.86 22.76
N CYS A 113 7.34 -23.18 21.92
CA CYS A 113 8.50 -23.81 21.32
C CYS A 113 9.63 -24.05 22.34
N LYS A 114 10.48 -25.04 22.08
CA LYS A 114 11.63 -25.40 22.89
C LYS A 114 12.80 -24.45 22.74
N SER A 115 13.02 -23.94 21.50
CA SER A 115 14.15 -23.08 21.18
C SER A 115 13.79 -22.10 20.07
N ILE A 116 14.34 -20.89 20.16
CA ILE A 116 14.24 -19.84 19.15
C ILE A 116 15.65 -19.41 18.77
N VAL A 117 15.94 -19.41 17.48
CA VAL A 117 17.19 -18.90 16.91
C VAL A 117 16.85 -17.76 15.97
N ILE A 118 17.51 -16.61 16.12
CA ILE A 118 17.36 -15.48 15.21
C ILE A 118 18.61 -15.29 14.36
N MET A 119 18.45 -14.86 13.11
CA MET A 119 19.52 -14.75 12.12
C MET A 119 19.33 -13.51 11.27
N THR A 120 20.41 -12.80 10.95
CA THR A 120 20.44 -11.76 9.90
C THR A 120 20.14 -12.36 8.53
N ASP A 121 19.96 -11.55 7.48
CA ASP A 121 19.60 -12.11 6.17
C ASP A 121 20.65 -13.11 5.65
N ASP A 122 21.94 -12.83 5.82
CA ASP A 122 23.04 -13.73 5.42
C ASP A 122 23.61 -14.59 6.56
N GLY A 123 23.22 -14.35 7.78
CA GLY A 123 23.72 -15.03 8.98
C GLY A 123 25.18 -14.72 9.31
N LEU A 124 25.66 -13.53 8.93
CA LEU A 124 27.05 -13.11 9.14
C LEU A 124 27.17 -12.01 10.19
N ALA A 125 28.31 -11.96 10.88
CA ALA A 125 28.65 -10.89 11.80
C ALA A 125 28.68 -9.54 11.10
N GLY A 126 28.11 -8.52 11.71
CA GLY A 126 28.09 -7.14 11.22
C GLY A 126 27.02 -6.86 10.15
N SER A 127 26.18 -7.83 9.78
CA SER A 127 25.08 -7.65 8.84
C SER A 127 23.73 -7.39 9.48
N ASN A 128 23.69 -7.16 10.79
CA ASN A 128 22.45 -6.75 11.45
C ASN A 128 22.01 -5.37 10.97
N THR A 129 20.76 -5.29 10.57
CA THR A 129 20.10 -4.06 10.18
C THR A 129 18.95 -3.75 11.13
N MET A 130 18.68 -2.48 11.34
CA MET A 130 17.52 -2.02 12.10
C MET A 130 16.61 -1.21 11.17
N ASP A 131 15.32 -1.27 11.46
CA ASP A 131 14.37 -0.36 10.84
C ASP A 131 14.37 1.03 11.51
N THR A 132 13.54 1.94 11.00
CA THR A 132 13.40 3.31 11.53
C THR A 132 12.81 3.38 12.95
N TYR A 133 12.30 2.26 13.46
CA TYR A 133 11.75 2.13 14.83
C TYR A 133 12.71 1.42 15.77
N GLU A 134 13.98 1.30 15.42
CA GLU A 134 15.03 0.62 16.19
C GLU A 134 14.71 -0.84 16.49
N ARG A 135 14.08 -1.55 15.53
CA ARG A 135 13.85 -2.99 15.59
C ARG A 135 14.85 -3.70 14.68
N TYR A 136 15.48 -4.75 15.19
CA TYR A 136 16.34 -5.61 14.38
C TYR A 136 15.53 -6.41 13.38
N LEU A 137 15.94 -6.37 12.12
CA LEU A 137 15.36 -7.18 11.04
C LEU A 137 15.98 -8.57 11.07
N CYS A 138 15.17 -9.64 11.14
CA CYS A 138 15.70 -10.99 11.28
C CYS A 138 14.81 -12.08 10.71
N TRP A 139 15.45 -13.21 10.41
CA TRP A 139 14.80 -14.50 10.25
C TRP A 139 14.65 -15.16 11.63
N VAL A 140 13.47 -15.72 11.90
CA VAL A 140 13.13 -16.35 13.16
C VAL A 140 12.91 -17.84 12.94
N TRP A 141 13.80 -18.64 13.51
CA TRP A 141 13.75 -20.09 13.50
C TRP A 141 13.28 -20.60 14.85
N TYR A 142 12.42 -21.61 14.84
CA TYR A 142 11.96 -22.24 16.07
C TYR A 142 11.93 -23.77 15.91
N LYS A 143 12.01 -24.49 17.03
CA LYS A 143 11.69 -25.91 17.09
C LYS A 143 10.80 -26.20 18.28
N MET A 144 9.86 -27.13 18.12
CA MET A 144 8.87 -27.43 19.14
C MET A 144 9.43 -28.31 20.26
N ASP A 145 10.32 -29.24 19.94
CA ASP A 145 10.93 -30.19 20.89
C ASP A 145 12.34 -30.58 20.43
N ASP A 146 12.99 -31.45 21.21
CA ASP A 146 14.36 -31.87 20.91
C ASP A 146 14.50 -32.78 19.68
N ASN A 147 13.40 -33.39 19.22
CA ASN A 147 13.38 -34.32 18.08
C ASN A 147 12.93 -33.65 16.78
N SER A 148 12.37 -32.43 16.85
CA SER A 148 11.90 -31.69 15.68
C SER A 148 13.02 -30.87 15.04
N ASP A 149 12.94 -30.69 13.72
CA ASP A 149 13.78 -29.77 12.98
C ASP A 149 13.38 -28.31 13.28
N TYR A 150 14.32 -27.39 13.06
CA TYR A 150 14.00 -25.98 13.07
C TYR A 150 13.12 -25.61 11.88
N ARG A 151 12.08 -24.82 12.12
CA ARG A 151 11.15 -24.28 11.12
C ARG A 151 11.32 -22.76 11.05
N LEU A 152 11.19 -22.19 9.86
CA LEU A 152 11.29 -20.75 9.61
C LEU A 152 9.92 -20.09 9.79
N LEU A 153 9.72 -19.38 10.90
CA LEU A 153 8.43 -18.77 11.26
C LEU A 153 7.98 -17.71 10.24
N ASN A 154 8.92 -16.92 9.70
CA ASN A 154 8.64 -15.95 8.65
C ASN A 154 7.95 -16.61 7.44
N LEU A 155 8.51 -17.69 6.93
CA LEU A 155 7.96 -18.43 5.80
C LEU A 155 6.63 -19.10 6.14
N GLU A 156 6.50 -19.59 7.36
CA GLU A 156 5.28 -20.26 7.81
C GLU A 156 4.08 -19.30 7.87
N LEU A 157 4.28 -18.05 8.34
CA LEU A 157 3.26 -17.01 8.30
C LEU A 157 2.73 -16.75 6.89
N VAL A 158 3.62 -16.72 5.90
CA VAL A 158 3.24 -16.55 4.48
C VAL A 158 2.53 -17.77 3.95
N GLN A 159 3.04 -18.97 4.26
CA GLN A 159 2.50 -20.25 3.77
C GLN A 159 1.06 -20.49 4.25
N VAL A 160 0.73 -20.12 5.48
CA VAL A 160 -0.64 -20.25 6.02
C VAL A 160 -1.53 -19.03 5.70
N GLY A 161 -0.99 -18.04 4.99
CA GLY A 161 -1.74 -16.87 4.54
C GLY A 161 -1.96 -15.80 5.61
N TYR A 162 -1.20 -15.78 6.70
CA TYR A 162 -1.29 -14.73 7.73
C TYR A 162 -0.35 -13.56 7.50
N SER A 163 0.42 -13.60 6.43
CA SER A 163 1.31 -12.51 6.05
C SER A 163 1.36 -12.32 4.55
N LEU A 164 1.55 -11.06 4.14
CA LEU A 164 2.04 -10.76 2.81
C LEU A 164 3.54 -11.05 2.73
N SER A 165 4.04 -11.34 1.52
CA SER A 165 5.47 -11.52 1.26
C SER A 165 6.08 -10.21 0.77
N LYS A 166 7.09 -9.71 1.48
CA LYS A 166 7.90 -8.53 1.10
C LYS A 166 9.31 -8.97 0.73
N ASN A 167 9.59 -9.05 -0.57
CA ASN A 167 10.80 -9.71 -1.09
C ASN A 167 11.91 -8.74 -1.54
N ALA A 168 11.66 -7.43 -1.48
CA ALA A 168 12.63 -6.44 -1.92
C ALA A 168 13.88 -6.45 -1.02
N GLY A 169 15.06 -6.58 -1.62
CA GLY A 169 16.34 -6.53 -0.92
C GLY A 169 16.73 -7.79 -0.14
N LEU A 170 15.92 -8.85 -0.15
CA LEU A 170 16.25 -10.10 0.52
C LEU A 170 17.34 -10.87 -0.25
N ILE A 171 18.29 -11.46 0.48
CA ILE A 171 19.33 -12.36 -0.03
C ILE A 171 18.86 -13.81 0.03
N ASN A 172 18.23 -14.22 1.16
CA ASN A 172 17.80 -15.59 1.40
C ASN A 172 16.27 -15.71 1.39
N PHE A 173 15.78 -16.91 1.12
CA PHE A 173 14.40 -17.37 1.21
C PHE A 173 13.38 -16.59 0.36
N LYS A 174 13.85 -15.79 -0.62
CA LYS A 174 12.99 -14.98 -1.49
C LYS A 174 12.09 -15.85 -2.36
N ASP A 175 12.65 -16.89 -2.96
CA ASP A 175 11.91 -17.76 -3.88
C ASP A 175 10.89 -18.61 -3.12
N GLU A 176 11.23 -19.09 -1.93
CA GLU A 176 10.34 -19.83 -1.05
C GLU A 176 9.17 -18.95 -0.56
N LEU A 177 9.44 -17.68 -0.19
CA LEU A 177 8.40 -16.73 0.18
C LEU A 177 7.44 -16.46 -0.98
N ILE A 178 7.95 -16.30 -2.21
CA ILE A 178 7.13 -16.10 -3.42
C ILE A 178 6.26 -17.33 -3.68
N ALA A 179 6.84 -18.53 -3.60
CA ALA A 179 6.12 -19.78 -3.80
C ALA A 179 5.03 -19.99 -2.76
N ALA A 180 5.36 -19.77 -1.48
CA ALA A 180 4.41 -19.85 -0.36
C ALA A 180 3.26 -18.84 -0.50
N ALA A 181 3.55 -17.59 -0.86
CA ALA A 181 2.54 -16.56 -1.10
C ALA A 181 1.62 -16.91 -2.27
N THR A 182 2.19 -17.45 -3.35
CA THR A 182 1.42 -17.92 -4.52
C THR A 182 0.49 -19.05 -4.13
N GLN A 183 0.98 -20.03 -3.36
CA GLN A 183 0.16 -21.12 -2.84
C GLN A 183 -0.97 -20.61 -1.95
N ALA A 184 -0.66 -19.77 -0.96
CA ALA A 184 -1.66 -19.21 -0.05
C ALA A 184 -2.78 -18.50 -0.82
N ARG A 185 -2.42 -17.70 -1.83
CA ARG A 185 -3.37 -17.03 -2.72
C ARG A 185 -4.22 -18.01 -3.52
N THR A 186 -3.61 -19.00 -4.15
CA THR A 186 -4.29 -20.00 -5.00
C THR A 186 -5.27 -20.84 -4.17
N MET A 187 -4.85 -21.23 -2.97
CA MET A 187 -5.66 -22.03 -2.05
C MET A 187 -6.60 -21.20 -1.18
N LYS A 188 -6.57 -19.88 -1.29
CA LYS A 188 -7.39 -18.95 -0.51
C LYS A 188 -7.24 -19.16 1.01
N LEU A 189 -5.98 -19.19 1.49
CA LEU A 189 -5.68 -19.35 2.91
C LEU A 189 -5.57 -17.99 3.63
N GLY A 190 -5.99 -17.92 4.87
CA GLY A 190 -5.86 -16.73 5.73
C GLY A 190 -6.39 -15.47 5.05
N LEU A 191 -5.53 -14.47 4.86
CA LEU A 191 -5.81 -13.21 4.16
C LEU A 191 -6.47 -13.41 2.79
N TRP A 192 -6.28 -14.56 2.14
CA TRP A 192 -6.80 -14.86 0.80
C TRP A 192 -8.13 -15.62 0.83
N ALA A 193 -8.65 -15.94 2.02
CA ALA A 193 -9.93 -16.66 2.19
C ALA A 193 -11.16 -15.75 2.03
N GLY A 194 -11.01 -14.45 2.08
CA GLY A 194 -12.08 -13.47 2.10
C GLY A 194 -12.19 -12.76 3.45
N ASP A 195 -13.43 -12.56 3.92
CA ASP A 195 -13.66 -11.86 5.17
C ASP A 195 -13.13 -12.65 6.38
N ASP A 196 -12.49 -11.96 7.31
CA ASP A 196 -12.06 -12.53 8.59
C ASP A 196 -13.32 -12.77 9.46
N PRO A 197 -13.61 -14.01 9.84
CA PRO A 197 -14.82 -14.32 10.61
C PRO A 197 -14.77 -13.77 12.05
N ASP A 198 -13.58 -13.51 12.58
CA ASP A 198 -13.37 -13.07 13.96
C ASP A 198 -13.19 -11.53 14.06
N TYR A 199 -13.19 -10.82 12.93
CA TYR A 199 -13.06 -9.37 12.90
C TYR A 199 -14.42 -8.68 12.94
N CYS A 200 -14.56 -7.73 13.85
CA CYS A 200 -15.77 -6.90 13.91
C CYS A 200 -15.69 -5.79 12.86
N TYR A 201 -16.33 -5.99 11.72
CA TYR A 201 -16.47 -4.97 10.69
C TYR A 201 -17.43 -3.89 11.17
N THR A 202 -16.91 -2.72 11.46
CA THR A 202 -17.74 -1.57 11.84
C THR A 202 -18.54 -1.12 10.62
N GLU A 203 -19.84 -0.94 10.77
CA GLU A 203 -20.66 -0.33 9.74
C GLU A 203 -20.27 1.15 9.61
N ALA A 204 -19.44 1.45 8.64
CA ALA A 204 -19.10 2.82 8.31
C ALA A 204 -20.26 3.45 7.55
N LYS A 205 -20.52 4.74 7.81
CA LYS A 205 -21.55 5.48 7.09
C LYS A 205 -21.09 5.76 5.67
N GLU A 206 -21.86 5.31 4.68
CA GLU A 206 -21.62 5.63 3.28
C GLU A 206 -22.11 7.04 2.96
N LEU A 207 -21.25 7.87 2.40
CA LEU A 207 -21.47 9.29 2.15
C LEU A 207 -20.93 9.66 0.77
N THR A 208 -21.37 10.80 0.25
CA THR A 208 -20.65 11.47 -0.83
C THR A 208 -19.45 12.22 -0.24
N LEU A 209 -18.35 12.35 -0.99
CA LEU A 209 -17.24 13.19 -0.55
C LEU A 209 -17.69 14.66 -0.35
N LYS A 210 -18.65 15.14 -1.16
CA LYS A 210 -19.32 16.42 -0.98
C LYS A 210 -19.85 16.58 0.46
N ALA A 211 -20.64 15.63 0.95
CA ALA A 211 -21.24 15.71 2.29
C ALA A 211 -20.19 15.77 3.41
N ILE A 212 -19.08 15.03 3.24
CA ILE A 212 -17.96 15.06 4.21
C ILE A 212 -17.28 16.42 4.20
N VAL A 213 -16.96 16.93 3.03
CA VAL A 213 -16.23 18.20 2.85
C VAL A 213 -17.08 19.39 3.28
N GLU A 214 -18.35 19.43 2.94
CA GLU A 214 -19.28 20.50 3.38
C GLU A 214 -19.43 20.53 4.92
N ASP A 215 -19.52 19.35 5.55
CA ASP A 215 -19.60 19.26 7.02
C ASP A 215 -18.30 19.71 7.70
N ILE A 216 -17.14 19.29 7.17
CA ILE A 216 -15.83 19.77 7.65
C ILE A 216 -15.74 21.30 7.59
N ASN A 217 -16.19 21.91 6.49
CA ASN A 217 -16.12 23.34 6.30
C ASN A 217 -17.03 24.12 7.24
N ALA A 218 -18.20 23.57 7.48
CA ALA A 218 -19.15 24.19 8.38
C ALA A 218 -18.73 24.05 9.84
N ASN A 219 -18.14 22.96 10.24
CA ASN A 219 -18.01 22.54 11.64
C ASN A 219 -16.55 22.33 12.11
N GLY A 220 -15.57 22.24 11.19
CA GLY A 220 -14.17 21.94 11.55
C GLY A 220 -14.04 20.65 12.35
N THR A 221 -13.29 20.68 13.45
CA THR A 221 -13.13 19.54 14.37
C THR A 221 -14.40 19.21 15.17
N SER A 222 -15.47 19.99 15.04
CA SER A 222 -16.81 19.67 15.54
C SER A 222 -17.67 18.93 14.52
N SER A 223 -17.11 18.56 13.36
CA SER A 223 -17.77 17.73 12.35
C SER A 223 -18.34 16.46 12.98
N GLN A 224 -19.54 16.07 12.61
CA GLN A 224 -20.14 14.81 13.05
C GLN A 224 -19.40 13.58 12.53
N TYR A 225 -18.54 13.75 11.52
CA TYR A 225 -17.72 12.69 10.93
C TYR A 225 -16.30 12.64 11.49
N TYR A 226 -15.90 13.63 12.29
CA TYR A 226 -14.57 13.68 12.89
C TYR A 226 -14.34 12.48 13.81
N LEU A 227 -13.23 11.77 13.63
CA LEU A 227 -12.89 10.50 14.29
C LEU A 227 -13.92 9.38 14.06
N GLN A 228 -14.76 9.52 13.02
CA GLN A 228 -15.67 8.46 12.59
C GLN A 228 -15.16 7.79 11.33
N LYS A 229 -15.50 6.50 11.19
CA LYS A 229 -15.26 5.75 9.98
C LYS A 229 -16.31 6.14 8.92
N VAL A 230 -15.84 6.50 7.74
CA VAL A 230 -16.66 6.91 6.60
C VAL A 230 -16.32 6.09 5.37
N ILE A 231 -17.29 5.93 4.48
CA ILE A 231 -17.11 5.30 3.17
C ILE A 231 -17.54 6.31 2.12
N PHE A 232 -16.72 6.44 1.07
CA PHE A 232 -17.06 7.27 -0.07
C PHE A 232 -16.37 6.79 -1.34
N THR A 233 -16.83 7.29 -2.49
CA THR A 233 -16.23 7.03 -3.80
C THR A 233 -15.60 8.31 -4.33
N ALA A 234 -14.36 8.22 -4.81
CA ALA A 234 -13.64 9.34 -5.40
C ALA A 234 -12.55 8.85 -6.37
N GLN A 235 -12.11 9.72 -7.28
CA GLN A 235 -10.99 9.45 -8.18
C GLN A 235 -9.68 9.86 -7.53
N VAL A 236 -8.66 9.01 -7.63
CA VAL A 236 -7.27 9.33 -7.25
C VAL A 236 -6.69 10.26 -8.31
N VAL A 237 -6.50 11.52 -7.99
CA VAL A 237 -6.04 12.52 -8.96
C VAL A 237 -4.53 12.73 -8.94
N ARG A 238 -3.87 12.60 -7.78
CA ARG A 238 -2.41 12.65 -7.63
C ARG A 238 -1.97 11.82 -6.43
N ILE A 239 -0.69 11.43 -6.43
CA ILE A 239 -0.05 10.70 -5.34
C ILE A 239 1.28 11.36 -5.03
N SER A 240 1.49 11.78 -3.77
CA SER A 240 2.73 12.37 -3.26
C SER A 240 3.45 11.37 -2.38
N GLN A 241 4.76 11.22 -2.58
CA GLN A 241 5.68 10.41 -1.76
C GLN A 241 5.19 8.98 -1.49
N GLN A 242 4.40 8.42 -2.40
CA GLN A 242 3.83 7.05 -2.32
C GLN A 242 2.91 6.78 -1.12
N SER A 243 2.56 7.79 -0.35
CA SER A 243 1.75 7.62 0.86
C SER A 243 0.60 8.62 1.01
N THR A 244 0.64 9.75 0.30
CA THR A 244 -0.44 10.74 0.30
C THR A 244 -1.17 10.71 -1.02
N TYR A 245 -2.44 10.37 -0.99
CA TYR A 245 -3.33 10.26 -2.13
C TYR A 245 -4.28 11.45 -2.11
N TYR A 246 -4.35 12.18 -3.22
CA TYR A 246 -5.32 13.25 -3.41
C TYR A 246 -6.51 12.69 -4.16
N LEU A 247 -7.69 12.86 -3.58
CA LEU A 247 -8.94 12.26 -4.03
C LEU A 247 -9.91 13.36 -4.40
N ASN A 248 -10.49 13.29 -5.59
CA ASN A 248 -11.51 14.23 -6.04
C ASN A 248 -12.82 13.52 -6.38
N TYR A 249 -13.91 14.19 -6.11
CA TYR A 249 -15.27 13.84 -6.48
C TYR A 249 -15.93 15.04 -7.16
N THR A 250 -16.42 14.84 -8.37
CA THR A 250 -17.22 15.85 -9.07
C THR A 250 -18.69 15.56 -8.82
N ASP A 251 -19.39 16.53 -8.25
CA ASP A 251 -20.84 16.44 -8.05
C ASP A 251 -21.53 16.41 -9.42
N PRO A 252 -22.27 15.35 -9.77
CA PRO A 252 -22.89 15.23 -11.09
C PRO A 252 -24.03 16.24 -11.32
N GLU A 253 -24.59 16.84 -10.27
CA GLU A 253 -25.69 17.81 -10.38
C GLU A 253 -25.17 19.23 -10.60
N THR A 254 -24.09 19.61 -9.93
CA THR A 254 -23.55 20.98 -9.96
C THR A 254 -22.28 21.13 -10.79
N GLY A 255 -21.55 20.04 -11.01
CA GLY A 255 -20.22 20.07 -11.61
C GLY A 255 -19.12 20.56 -10.67
N GLU A 256 -19.46 20.86 -9.41
CA GLU A 256 -18.47 21.26 -8.41
C GLU A 256 -17.57 20.11 -8.00
N VAL A 257 -16.29 20.41 -7.75
CA VAL A 257 -15.28 19.43 -7.36
C VAL A 257 -14.99 19.53 -5.86
N TYR A 258 -15.02 18.40 -5.19
CA TYR A 258 -14.71 18.26 -3.77
C TYR A 258 -13.48 17.39 -3.61
N GLY A 259 -12.48 17.87 -2.85
CA GLY A 259 -11.22 17.20 -2.65
C GLY A 259 -10.93 16.83 -1.20
N ILE A 260 -10.21 15.74 -0.99
CA ILE A 260 -9.65 15.37 0.31
C ILE A 260 -8.32 14.61 0.09
N GLN A 261 -7.42 14.70 1.05
CA GLN A 261 -6.27 13.80 1.06
C GLN A 261 -6.55 12.54 1.87
N ALA A 262 -5.94 11.45 1.45
CA ALA A 262 -5.89 10.19 2.19
C ALA A 262 -4.44 9.84 2.47
N TYR A 263 -4.13 9.52 3.72
CA TYR A 263 -2.80 9.04 4.10
C TYR A 263 -2.84 7.52 4.30
N HIS A 264 -2.09 6.82 3.48
CA HIS A 264 -2.04 5.37 3.50
C HIS A 264 -0.62 4.89 3.18
N ARG A 265 0.02 4.24 4.13
CA ARG A 265 1.31 3.63 3.90
C ARG A 265 1.13 2.30 3.17
N ASP A 266 1.98 2.09 2.16
CA ASP A 266 2.09 0.79 1.50
C ASP A 266 0.78 0.26 0.89
N SER A 267 0.33 0.86 -0.23
CA SER A 267 -0.70 0.22 -1.03
C SER A 267 -0.25 -1.20 -1.43
N GLN A 268 -0.75 -2.19 -0.70
CA GLN A 268 -0.36 -3.59 -0.82
C GLN A 268 -0.82 -4.19 -2.14
N THR A 269 -1.94 -3.67 -2.64
CA THR A 269 -2.60 -4.21 -3.83
C THR A 269 -2.31 -3.40 -5.09
N GLY A 270 -1.73 -2.20 -4.94
CA GLY A 270 -1.50 -1.27 -6.05
C GLY A 270 -2.79 -0.74 -6.69
N CYS A 271 -3.94 -0.86 -6.02
CA CYS A 271 -5.23 -0.40 -6.56
C CYS A 271 -5.38 1.13 -6.54
N MET A 272 -4.63 1.82 -5.69
CA MET A 272 -4.64 3.29 -5.58
C MET A 272 -3.68 3.92 -6.61
N GLN A 273 -4.04 3.87 -7.88
CA GLN A 273 -3.27 4.48 -8.97
C GLN A 273 -3.93 5.77 -9.44
N VAL A 274 -3.14 6.71 -9.98
CA VAL A 274 -3.67 7.96 -10.53
C VAL A 274 -4.66 7.65 -11.66
N GLY A 275 -5.82 8.27 -11.57
CA GLY A 275 -6.92 8.12 -12.53
C GLY A 275 -7.97 7.07 -12.16
N VAL A 276 -7.68 6.16 -11.25
CA VAL A 276 -8.62 5.13 -10.79
C VAL A 276 -9.68 5.75 -9.89
N THR A 277 -10.96 5.40 -10.11
CA THR A 277 -12.03 5.71 -9.16
C THR A 277 -12.15 4.58 -8.16
N VAL A 278 -12.01 4.90 -6.88
CA VAL A 278 -12.07 3.93 -5.78
C VAL A 278 -13.20 4.25 -4.82
N ARG A 279 -13.83 3.20 -4.30
CA ARG A 279 -14.66 3.26 -3.09
C ARG A 279 -13.79 2.81 -1.93
N LEU A 280 -13.56 3.69 -0.99
CA LEU A 280 -12.70 3.42 0.17
C LEU A 280 -13.43 3.69 1.48
N SER A 281 -12.96 2.99 2.52
CA SER A 281 -13.35 3.22 3.90
C SER A 281 -12.12 3.67 4.69
N GLY A 282 -12.30 4.67 5.54
CA GLY A 282 -11.24 5.16 6.42
C GLY A 282 -11.79 6.06 7.49
N THR A 283 -10.93 6.47 8.42
CA THR A 283 -11.29 7.36 9.53
C THR A 283 -10.98 8.80 9.15
N LEU A 284 -11.95 9.70 9.30
CA LEU A 284 -11.72 11.13 9.14
C LEU A 284 -10.94 11.67 10.34
N THR A 285 -9.72 12.13 10.10
CA THR A 285 -8.82 12.66 11.12
C THR A 285 -8.37 14.08 10.78
N TYR A 286 -7.84 14.80 11.77
CA TYR A 286 -7.23 16.11 11.56
C TYR A 286 -5.71 16.00 11.76
N TYR A 287 -4.96 16.43 10.76
CA TYR A 287 -3.50 16.48 10.81
C TYR A 287 -3.05 17.85 11.33
N GLU A 288 -2.66 17.90 12.59
CA GLU A 288 -2.36 19.14 13.33
C GLU A 288 -1.24 19.96 12.68
N THR A 289 -0.15 19.31 12.26
CA THR A 289 1.00 20.03 11.66
C THR A 289 0.62 20.69 10.33
N GLY A 290 -0.13 20.00 9.48
CA GLY A 290 -0.62 20.52 8.20
C GLY A 290 -1.86 21.40 8.33
N GLN A 291 -2.54 21.34 9.48
CA GLN A 291 -3.84 22.00 9.71
C GLN A 291 -4.91 21.61 8.68
N VAL A 292 -4.96 20.33 8.36
CA VAL A 292 -5.89 19.80 7.34
C VAL A 292 -6.59 18.53 7.80
N PHE A 293 -7.78 18.30 7.28
CA PHE A 293 -8.47 17.01 7.42
C PHE A 293 -7.93 16.01 6.41
N GLN A 294 -7.91 14.75 6.82
CA GLN A 294 -7.44 13.63 5.98
C GLN A 294 -8.18 12.35 6.34
N ILE A 295 -8.15 11.40 5.43
CA ILE A 295 -8.61 10.05 5.68
C ILE A 295 -7.40 9.19 6.05
N THR A 296 -7.48 8.51 7.18
CA THR A 296 -6.49 7.54 7.67
C THR A 296 -7.14 6.17 7.88
N ASP A 297 -6.38 5.22 8.40
CA ASP A 297 -6.88 3.88 8.76
C ASP A 297 -7.53 3.15 7.58
N ILE A 298 -6.95 3.32 6.41
CA ILE A 298 -7.43 2.71 5.17
C ILE A 298 -6.86 1.30 5.07
N VAL A 299 -7.73 0.33 4.78
CA VAL A 299 -7.33 -1.06 4.53
C VAL A 299 -7.45 -1.34 3.04
N ASP A 300 -6.35 -1.69 2.39
CA ASP A 300 -6.29 -1.96 0.95
C ASP A 300 -6.11 -3.44 0.58
N ARG A 301 -6.49 -4.33 1.48
CA ARG A 301 -6.42 -5.77 1.24
C ARG A 301 -7.61 -6.22 0.42
N LEU A 302 -7.40 -6.55 -0.86
CA LEU A 302 -8.47 -6.95 -1.82
C LEU A 302 -9.16 -8.29 -1.49
N LEU A 303 -9.09 -8.73 -0.25
CA LEU A 303 -9.46 -10.08 0.17
C LEU A 303 -10.85 -10.16 0.79
N THR A 304 -11.34 -9.05 1.28
CA THR A 304 -12.64 -8.99 1.93
C THR A 304 -13.70 -8.36 1.01
N SER A 305 -14.90 -8.89 1.05
CA SER A 305 -16.09 -8.28 0.42
C SER A 305 -16.70 -7.19 1.29
N LYS A 306 -16.22 -7.02 2.52
CA LYS A 306 -16.73 -6.06 3.48
C LYS A 306 -16.34 -4.62 3.11
N VAL A 307 -17.05 -3.69 3.72
CA VAL A 307 -16.98 -2.26 3.41
C VAL A 307 -15.67 -1.58 3.83
N ASP A 308 -14.86 -2.24 4.62
CA ASP A 308 -13.61 -1.70 5.17
C ASP A 308 -12.43 -1.78 4.20
N ASN A 309 -12.67 -2.28 2.98
CA ASN A 309 -11.61 -2.47 2.00
C ASN A 309 -11.75 -1.52 0.83
N ILE A 310 -10.62 -1.16 0.22
CA ILE A 310 -10.63 -0.38 -1.02
C ILE A 310 -11.17 -1.25 -2.15
N LYS A 311 -12.07 -0.68 -2.95
CA LYS A 311 -12.57 -1.30 -4.18
C LYS A 311 -12.35 -0.35 -5.35
N VAL A 312 -11.76 -0.86 -6.43
CA VAL A 312 -11.76 -0.18 -7.72
C VAL A 312 -13.19 -0.22 -8.27
N ILE A 313 -13.74 0.95 -8.56
CA ILE A 313 -15.09 1.12 -9.11
C ILE A 313 -15.00 1.37 -10.62
N GLU A 314 -14.02 2.17 -11.04
CA GLU A 314 -13.76 2.47 -12.43
C GLU A 314 -12.27 2.40 -12.73
N GLU A 315 -11.93 1.90 -13.91
CA GLU A 315 -10.57 1.87 -14.41
C GLU A 315 -9.98 3.28 -14.56
N ALA A 316 -8.65 3.35 -14.63
CA ALA A 316 -7.93 4.61 -14.67
C ALA A 316 -8.30 5.44 -15.91
N THR A 317 -8.71 6.67 -15.66
CA THR A 317 -8.90 7.72 -16.67
C THR A 317 -8.03 8.92 -16.33
N THR A 318 -7.71 9.77 -17.31
CA THR A 318 -6.95 11.00 -17.03
C THR A 318 -7.79 11.92 -16.12
N PRO A 319 -7.28 12.28 -14.93
CA PRO A 319 -7.99 13.21 -14.05
C PRO A 319 -8.16 14.57 -14.71
N THR A 320 -9.34 15.16 -14.60
CA THR A 320 -9.63 16.48 -15.13
C THR A 320 -9.25 17.55 -14.10
N SER A 321 -8.47 18.54 -14.54
CA SER A 321 -8.14 19.72 -13.75
C SER A 321 -9.11 20.86 -14.01
N THR A 322 -9.34 21.72 -13.01
CA THR A 322 -10.10 22.96 -13.17
C THR A 322 -9.13 24.11 -13.45
N LEU A 323 -9.32 24.83 -14.53
CA LEU A 323 -8.55 26.05 -14.83
C LEU A 323 -8.94 27.16 -13.87
N ILE A 324 -7.97 27.70 -13.16
CA ILE A 324 -8.13 28.78 -12.18
C ILE A 324 -7.08 29.87 -12.37
N THR A 325 -7.24 30.99 -11.66
CA THR A 325 -6.26 32.08 -11.52
C THR A 325 -5.67 32.11 -10.12
N GLY A 326 -4.62 32.88 -9.89
CA GLY A 326 -4.05 33.08 -8.56
C GLY A 326 -5.06 33.65 -7.53
N ALA A 327 -5.97 34.51 -7.99
CA ALA A 327 -7.00 35.11 -7.15
C ALA A 327 -8.01 34.07 -6.61
N ASP A 328 -8.24 32.97 -7.34
CA ASP A 328 -9.15 31.92 -6.91
C ASP A 328 -8.59 31.12 -5.72
N ILE A 329 -7.28 31.07 -5.56
CA ILE A 329 -6.62 30.37 -4.46
C ILE A 329 -6.85 31.10 -3.14
N ASP A 330 -6.77 32.44 -3.13
CA ASP A 330 -6.89 33.28 -1.93
C ASP A 330 -8.35 33.49 -1.50
N LEU A 331 -9.30 33.45 -2.42
CA LEU A 331 -10.69 33.85 -2.16
C LEU A 331 -11.58 32.70 -1.67
N ASN A 332 -11.10 31.46 -1.64
CA ASN A 332 -12.02 30.34 -1.54
C ASN A 332 -11.64 29.28 -0.52
N ASP A 333 -12.18 29.43 0.69
CA ASP A 333 -12.49 28.26 1.52
C ASP A 333 -13.36 27.19 0.80
N LYS A 334 -13.91 27.50 -0.38
CA LYS A 334 -14.66 26.55 -1.23
C LYS A 334 -13.76 25.68 -2.10
N PHE A 335 -12.62 26.17 -2.55
CA PHE A 335 -11.57 25.30 -3.12
C PHE A 335 -10.79 24.69 -1.98
N LEU A 336 -11.53 24.02 -1.20
CA LEU A 336 -10.95 23.30 -0.14
C LEU A 336 -9.87 22.43 -0.68
N ASN A 337 -8.76 22.59 -0.07
CA ASN A 337 -7.66 21.71 -0.09
C ASN A 337 -7.92 20.47 -0.95
N PHE A 338 -6.98 20.18 -1.86
CA PHE A 338 -6.89 18.92 -2.58
C PHE A 338 -7.64 18.82 -3.91
N ASN A 339 -8.25 19.90 -4.41
CA ASN A 339 -8.76 19.92 -5.78
C ASN A 339 -7.63 20.00 -6.78
N LEU A 340 -7.73 19.19 -7.85
CA LEU A 340 -6.80 19.25 -8.97
C LEU A 340 -7.10 20.46 -9.85
N VAL A 341 -6.12 21.34 -9.99
CA VAL A 341 -6.25 22.59 -10.72
C VAL A 341 -5.18 22.76 -11.77
N GLU A 342 -5.47 23.60 -12.77
CA GLU A 342 -4.54 24.07 -13.77
C GLU A 342 -4.37 25.58 -13.64
N LEU A 343 -3.14 26.07 -13.64
CA LEU A 343 -2.79 27.48 -13.73
C LEU A 343 -1.85 27.70 -14.90
N LYS A 344 -2.04 28.82 -15.59
CA LYS A 344 -1.28 29.17 -16.79
C LYS A 344 -0.52 30.48 -16.63
N ASN A 345 0.51 30.62 -17.47
CA ASN A 345 1.29 31.85 -17.61
C ASN A 345 1.88 32.37 -16.27
N LEU A 346 2.27 31.46 -15.38
CA LEU A 346 2.87 31.80 -14.10
C LEU A 346 4.32 32.22 -14.31
N LYS A 347 4.66 33.50 -14.11
CA LYS A 347 6.01 34.03 -14.19
C LYS A 347 6.78 33.68 -12.91
N VAL A 348 7.88 32.97 -13.04
CA VAL A 348 8.73 32.62 -11.88
C VAL A 348 9.44 33.85 -11.34
N VAL A 349 9.26 34.12 -10.05
CA VAL A 349 9.88 35.23 -9.32
C VAL A 349 11.07 34.76 -8.50
N SER A 350 10.90 33.67 -7.76
CA SER A 350 11.96 33.11 -6.94
C SER A 350 11.79 31.61 -6.74
N ILE A 351 12.89 30.91 -6.44
CA ILE A 351 12.90 29.48 -6.19
C ILE A 351 13.76 29.20 -4.96
N HIS A 352 13.23 28.37 -4.07
CA HIS A 352 13.98 27.82 -2.95
C HIS A 352 13.98 26.30 -3.06
N THR A 353 15.17 25.70 -3.12
CA THR A 353 15.34 24.24 -3.13
C THR A 353 15.71 23.73 -1.74
N THR A 354 15.03 22.70 -1.27
CA THR A 354 15.34 22.05 0.01
C THR A 354 16.68 21.33 -0.08
N THR A 355 17.67 21.78 0.70
CA THR A 355 19.06 21.25 0.68
C THR A 355 19.42 20.39 1.89
N ASN A 356 18.55 20.31 2.92
CA ASN A 356 18.83 19.53 4.12
C ASN A 356 19.00 18.05 3.79
N GLU A 357 20.20 17.51 4.05
CA GLU A 357 20.58 16.12 3.77
C GLU A 357 19.73 15.09 4.53
N ALA A 358 19.26 15.44 5.73
CA ALA A 358 18.43 14.56 6.55
C ALA A 358 16.93 14.59 6.16
N SER A 359 16.53 15.46 5.22
CA SER A 359 15.14 15.61 4.81
C SER A 359 14.79 14.64 3.68
N SER A 360 13.69 13.91 3.81
CA SER A 360 13.09 13.14 2.72
C SER A 360 12.66 14.00 1.52
N SER A 361 12.52 15.32 1.74
CA SER A 361 12.18 16.31 0.71
C SER A 361 13.41 16.99 0.10
N LYS A 362 14.64 16.50 0.32
CA LYS A 362 15.85 17.06 -0.32
C LYS A 362 15.72 17.06 -1.84
N GLY A 363 15.81 18.23 -2.44
CA GLY A 363 15.61 18.47 -3.87
C GLY A 363 14.18 18.90 -4.26
N ALA A 364 13.23 18.89 -3.33
CA ALA A 364 11.94 19.52 -3.53
C ALA A 364 12.06 21.06 -3.53
N MET A 365 11.23 21.73 -4.32
CA MET A 365 11.31 23.18 -4.53
C MET A 365 10.05 23.89 -4.02
N THR A 366 10.25 25.10 -3.53
CA THR A 366 9.20 26.10 -3.37
C THR A 366 9.43 27.16 -4.43
N ILE A 367 8.52 27.29 -5.39
CA ILE A 367 8.61 28.22 -6.51
C ILE A 367 7.55 29.30 -6.28
N THR A 368 7.98 30.55 -6.12
CA THR A 368 7.09 31.70 -6.05
C THR A 368 6.91 32.27 -7.44
N CYS A 369 5.66 32.36 -7.87
CA CYS A 369 5.27 32.90 -9.16
C CYS A 369 4.33 34.09 -9.01
N GLU A 370 4.18 34.87 -10.08
CA GLU A 370 3.10 35.84 -10.28
C GLU A 370 2.26 35.39 -11.49
N ASP A 371 0.93 35.45 -11.37
CA ASP A 371 0.04 35.27 -12.50
C ASP A 371 -0.06 36.53 -13.36
N GLU A 372 -0.85 36.51 -14.43
CA GLU A 372 -1.05 37.64 -15.34
C GLU A 372 -1.62 38.91 -14.67
N ASN A 373 -2.26 38.74 -13.51
CA ASN A 373 -2.85 39.84 -12.73
C ASN A 373 -1.91 40.35 -11.62
N GLY A 374 -0.68 39.78 -11.52
CA GLY A 374 0.27 40.10 -10.47
C GLY A 374 -0.05 39.46 -9.12
N VAL A 375 -0.91 38.45 -9.10
CA VAL A 375 -1.24 37.69 -7.88
C VAL A 375 -0.14 36.66 -7.63
N THR A 376 0.36 36.63 -6.41
CA THR A 376 1.38 35.66 -6.01
C THR A 376 0.79 34.26 -5.90
N VAL A 377 1.41 33.29 -6.59
CA VAL A 377 1.10 31.87 -6.51
C VAL A 377 2.32 31.13 -5.98
N VAL A 378 2.17 30.38 -4.91
CA VAL A 378 3.24 29.54 -4.35
C VAL A 378 3.05 28.10 -4.82
N ILE A 379 4.05 27.56 -5.48
CA ILE A 379 4.10 26.18 -5.93
C ILE A 379 5.03 25.39 -5.00
N ARG A 380 4.56 24.31 -4.42
CA ARG A 380 5.38 23.36 -3.69
C ARG A 380 5.53 22.08 -4.51
N THR A 381 6.75 21.66 -4.82
CA THR A 381 6.97 20.41 -5.55
C THR A 381 7.33 19.27 -4.59
N ASP A 382 7.07 18.04 -5.03
CA ASP A 382 7.85 16.90 -4.57
C ASP A 382 9.27 16.95 -5.14
N VAL A 383 10.07 15.94 -4.84
CA VAL A 383 11.31 15.73 -5.60
C VAL A 383 10.91 15.29 -7.00
N LEU A 384 10.96 16.21 -7.96
CA LEU A 384 10.60 15.93 -9.35
C LEU A 384 11.71 15.12 -10.01
N LEU A 385 11.32 14.06 -10.71
CA LEU A 385 12.24 13.17 -11.43
C LEU A 385 11.98 13.23 -12.93
N ASP A 386 13.03 13.21 -13.72
CA ASP A 386 12.97 13.10 -15.17
C ASP A 386 13.98 12.08 -15.71
N LYS A 387 13.47 11.01 -16.34
CA LYS A 387 14.28 10.02 -17.06
C LYS A 387 14.13 10.14 -18.59
N THR A 388 13.31 11.10 -19.05
CA THR A 388 12.96 11.27 -20.46
C THR A 388 13.94 12.17 -21.21
N GLY A 389 14.76 12.94 -20.50
CA GLY A 389 15.64 13.97 -21.06
C GLY A 389 14.94 15.30 -21.38
N LYS A 390 13.70 15.49 -20.92
CA LYS A 390 12.94 16.74 -21.09
C LYS A 390 13.53 17.89 -20.27
N TYR A 391 14.06 17.57 -19.09
CA TYR A 391 14.63 18.54 -18.16
C TYR A 391 16.12 18.30 -17.94
N GLU A 392 16.83 19.35 -17.56
CA GLU A 392 18.16 19.21 -16.98
C GLU A 392 18.05 18.54 -15.60
N VAL A 393 18.82 17.49 -15.39
CA VAL A 393 18.74 16.66 -14.18
C VAL A 393 20.11 16.45 -13.55
N ASP A 394 20.15 16.15 -12.26
CA ASP A 394 21.35 15.68 -11.59
C ASP A 394 21.59 14.18 -11.84
N LYS A 395 22.63 13.63 -11.21
CA LYS A 395 23.01 12.21 -11.32
C LYS A 395 21.89 11.24 -10.86
N ASP A 396 20.94 11.72 -10.07
CA ASP A 396 19.82 10.95 -9.52
C ASP A 396 18.52 11.21 -10.30
N TYR A 397 18.62 11.84 -11.46
CA TYR A 397 17.49 12.25 -12.33
C TYR A 397 16.56 13.29 -11.69
N LYS A 398 17.01 14.00 -10.65
CA LYS A 398 16.23 15.07 -10.05
C LYS A 398 16.26 16.30 -10.93
N ILE A 399 15.07 16.86 -11.22
CA ILE A 399 14.93 18.10 -11.99
C ILE A 399 15.57 19.26 -11.20
N LEU A 400 16.37 20.08 -11.89
CA LEU A 400 17.13 21.15 -11.27
C LEU A 400 16.34 22.47 -11.26
N GLN A 401 16.66 23.32 -10.29
CA GLN A 401 16.13 24.69 -10.15
C GLN A 401 16.36 25.52 -11.43
N SER A 402 17.52 25.36 -12.09
CA SER A 402 17.89 26.06 -13.34
C SER A 402 16.88 25.87 -14.48
N ASN A 403 16.09 24.80 -14.48
CA ASN A 403 15.06 24.61 -15.50
C ASN A 403 13.95 25.66 -15.42
N PHE A 404 13.72 26.25 -14.24
CA PHE A 404 12.59 27.14 -13.98
C PHE A 404 12.96 28.60 -13.81
N GLU A 405 14.24 28.91 -13.59
CA GLU A 405 14.72 30.28 -13.36
C GLU A 405 14.43 31.21 -14.55
N GLY A 406 13.70 32.31 -14.30
CA GLY A 406 13.33 33.30 -15.29
C GLY A 406 12.34 32.83 -16.35
N LYS A 407 11.67 31.72 -16.11
CA LYS A 407 10.70 31.11 -17.02
C LYS A 407 9.26 31.48 -16.67
N THR A 408 8.36 31.20 -17.61
CA THR A 408 6.92 31.17 -17.41
C THR A 408 6.44 29.72 -17.44
N LEU A 409 5.53 29.36 -16.53
CA LEU A 409 5.10 27.99 -16.32
C LEU A 409 3.59 27.87 -16.49
N ASP A 410 3.14 26.80 -17.14
CA ASP A 410 1.79 26.25 -16.95
C ASP A 410 1.93 25.03 -16.04
N ILE A 411 1.06 24.89 -15.07
CA ILE A 411 1.12 23.80 -14.10
C ILE A 411 -0.22 23.14 -13.90
N ILE A 412 -0.18 21.84 -13.60
CA ILE A 412 -1.29 21.09 -13.02
C ILE A 412 -0.85 20.64 -11.64
N GLY A 413 -1.65 20.94 -10.63
CA GLY A 413 -1.31 20.59 -9.26
C GLY A 413 -2.55 20.52 -8.36
N VAL A 414 -2.32 20.20 -7.12
CA VAL A 414 -3.38 20.10 -6.12
C VAL A 414 -3.28 21.28 -5.16
N ILE A 415 -4.38 22.00 -4.93
CA ILE A 415 -4.39 23.05 -3.90
C ILE A 415 -4.24 22.36 -2.54
N GLU A 416 -3.29 22.79 -1.74
CA GLU A 416 -3.16 22.35 -0.36
C GLU A 416 -2.94 23.53 0.59
N LYS A 417 -3.40 23.38 1.81
CA LYS A 417 -3.13 24.31 2.89
C LYS A 417 -2.04 23.72 3.78
N TYR A 418 -1.00 24.48 4.01
CA TYR A 418 0.10 24.08 4.89
C TYR A 418 0.47 25.24 5.80
N GLU A 419 0.47 24.99 7.12
CA GLU A 419 0.74 26.04 8.15
C GLU A 419 -0.10 27.30 7.95
N GLY A 420 -1.36 27.15 7.54
CA GLY A 420 -2.29 28.25 7.32
C GLY A 420 -2.19 28.95 5.97
N ASN A 421 -1.19 28.63 5.14
CA ASN A 421 -0.99 29.23 3.81
C ASN A 421 -1.43 28.27 2.70
N TYR A 422 -2.03 28.82 1.65
CA TYR A 422 -2.35 28.04 0.45
C TYR A 422 -1.15 27.93 -0.49
N GLN A 423 -0.97 26.78 -1.09
CA GLN A 423 0.03 26.50 -2.12
C GLN A 423 -0.53 25.51 -3.13
N VAL A 424 0.09 25.41 -4.30
CA VAL A 424 -0.23 24.41 -5.30
C VAL A 424 0.85 23.34 -5.27
N LYS A 425 0.46 22.12 -4.92
CA LYS A 425 1.36 20.96 -4.86
C LYS A 425 1.49 20.34 -6.24
N VAL A 426 2.70 20.32 -6.79
CA VAL A 426 3.05 19.64 -8.03
C VAL A 426 3.91 18.42 -7.71
N VAL A 427 3.46 17.24 -8.14
CA VAL A 427 4.07 15.96 -7.78
C VAL A 427 4.88 15.33 -8.92
N SER A 428 4.74 15.83 -10.14
CA SER A 428 5.38 15.27 -11.32
C SER A 428 5.93 16.37 -12.24
N GLY A 429 7.10 16.15 -12.84
CA GLY A 429 7.62 17.01 -13.91
C GLY A 429 6.75 17.04 -15.17
N ASN A 430 5.90 16.02 -15.37
CA ASN A 430 4.94 15.98 -16.47
C ASN A 430 3.78 16.99 -16.29
N ASP A 431 3.55 17.43 -15.05
CA ASP A 431 2.53 18.42 -14.71
C ASP A 431 3.01 19.87 -14.92
N ILE A 432 4.20 20.08 -15.50
CA ILE A 432 4.78 21.40 -15.74
C ILE A 432 5.10 21.56 -17.23
N VAL A 433 4.62 22.65 -17.82
CA VAL A 433 5.03 23.13 -19.15
C VAL A 433 5.82 24.41 -18.96
N ILE A 434 6.99 24.49 -19.58
CA ILE A 434 7.91 25.64 -19.52
C ILE A 434 7.83 26.41 -20.83
N HIS A 435 7.71 27.74 -20.74
CA HIS A 435 7.65 28.67 -21.88
C HIS A 435 8.89 29.57 -21.94
#